data_2626572eb9f18b8ec2c40df8f78cdbc3
#
_entry.id   2626572eb9f18b8ec2c40df8f78cdbc3
#
_cell.length_a   1.000
_cell.length_b   1.000
_cell.length_c   1.000
_cell.angle_alpha   90.00
_cell.angle_beta   90.00
_cell.angle_gamma   90.00
#
_symmetry.space_group_name_H-M   'P 1'
#
loop_
_entity.id
_entity.type
_entity.pdbx_description
1 polymer ?
#
loop_
_entity_poly.entity_id
_entity_poly.type
_entity_poly.pdbx_seq_one_letter_code
_entity_poly.pdbx_strand_id
1 'polypeptide(L)'
;MFRQLSQDVQGFWRFVTEASEDVYDSPAARERLAAKMVGRWRSGAPLTLFPDDPDGAARDDFGYEEQDADGTRCPFSSHLRRSNPRDSLEGGPEQSTKVTNRHRLLRRGRPYGPPLSEAFDVDEMLDADDDTERGLHFVCLCADIARQFEFTQQTWIENQKFSGLYDDPDPLMGSPQDEDTTFTIPDDPVRRRVTNMQRFVEVRGGAYFFMPSRPALRFLGRAALSG
;
A
#
# COMPACT_ATOMS: atom_id res chain seq x y z
N MET A 1 7.75 -0.55 -15.72
CA MET A 1 6.37 -0.98 -15.46
C MET A 1 5.46 0.22 -15.26
N PHE A 2 4.33 0.27 -15.94
CA PHE A 2 3.27 1.26 -15.79
C PHE A 2 1.93 0.55 -15.55
N ARG A 3 1.10 1.08 -14.64
CA ARG A 3 -0.32 0.72 -14.47
C ARG A 3 -1.15 1.98 -14.26
N GLN A 4 -2.33 2.00 -14.84
CA GLN A 4 -3.39 2.94 -14.48
C GLN A 4 -4.29 2.25 -13.46
N LEU A 5 -4.38 2.84 -12.29
CA LEU A 5 -5.17 2.37 -11.16
C LEU A 5 -6.32 3.35 -10.93
N SER A 6 -7.55 2.89 -11.09
CA SER A 6 -8.73 3.64 -10.66
C SER A 6 -8.88 3.47 -9.16
N GLN A 7 -9.24 4.53 -8.44
CA GLN A 7 -9.39 4.51 -6.98
C GLN A 7 -10.79 5.00 -6.61
N ASP A 8 -11.55 4.16 -5.91
CA ASP A 8 -12.78 4.53 -5.23
C ASP A 8 -12.45 5.15 -3.88
N VAL A 9 -12.13 6.45 -3.90
CA VAL A 9 -11.73 7.19 -2.71
C VAL A 9 -12.89 7.37 -1.74
N GLN A 10 -14.10 7.67 -2.25
CA GLN A 10 -15.29 7.84 -1.44
C GLN A 10 -15.71 6.52 -0.79
N GLY A 11 -15.74 5.43 -1.56
CA GLY A 11 -16.03 4.09 -1.05
C GLY A 11 -15.03 3.64 0.01
N PHE A 12 -13.74 3.94 -0.16
CA PHE A 12 -12.72 3.68 0.86
C PHE A 12 -13.04 4.40 2.17
N TRP A 13 -13.30 5.71 2.13
CA TRP A 13 -13.57 6.46 3.36
C TRP A 13 -14.92 6.11 3.99
N ARG A 14 -15.94 5.77 3.19
CA ARG A 14 -17.21 5.23 3.71
C ARG A 14 -16.99 3.93 4.47
N PHE A 15 -16.32 2.97 3.86
CA PHE A 15 -15.98 1.70 4.49
C PHE A 15 -15.19 1.90 5.79
N VAL A 16 -14.13 2.72 5.74
CA VAL A 16 -13.29 2.98 6.91
C VAL A 16 -14.07 3.65 8.03
N THR A 17 -14.96 4.59 7.72
CA THR A 17 -15.80 5.27 8.71
C THR A 17 -16.73 4.26 9.40
N GLU A 18 -17.45 3.46 8.63
CA GLU A 18 -18.36 2.43 9.16
C GLU A 18 -17.61 1.38 9.99
N ALA A 19 -16.56 0.80 9.42
CA ALA A 19 -15.79 -0.26 10.07
C ALA A 19 -15.02 0.22 11.31
N SER A 20 -14.66 1.49 11.40
CA SER A 20 -13.90 2.02 12.52
C SER A 20 -14.71 2.12 13.82
N GLU A 21 -16.02 2.27 13.72
CA GLU A 21 -16.93 2.32 14.88
C GLU A 21 -16.91 1.00 15.68
N ASP A 22 -16.77 -0.13 14.97
CA ASP A 22 -16.67 -1.46 15.59
C ASP A 22 -15.27 -1.75 16.18
N VAL A 23 -14.25 -1.02 15.72
CA VAL A 23 -12.84 -1.33 16.05
C VAL A 23 -12.29 -0.40 17.13
N TYR A 24 -12.64 0.88 17.11
CA TYR A 24 -12.10 1.89 18.00
C TYR A 24 -13.17 2.77 18.62
N ASP A 25 -13.13 2.93 19.93
CA ASP A 25 -13.93 3.93 20.66
C ASP A 25 -13.13 5.26 20.75
N SER A 26 -13.08 6.01 19.65
CA SER A 26 -12.27 7.23 19.56
C SER A 26 -12.77 8.13 18.45
N PRO A 27 -12.78 9.47 18.64
CA PRO A 27 -13.06 10.43 17.56
C PRO A 27 -12.11 10.33 16.35
N ALA A 28 -10.90 9.80 16.56
CA ALA A 28 -9.91 9.57 15.51
C ALA A 28 -9.95 8.13 14.94
N ALA A 29 -11.02 7.38 15.21
CA ALA A 29 -11.12 5.96 14.83
C ALA A 29 -10.91 5.71 13.33
N ARG A 30 -11.57 6.49 12.47
CA ARG A 30 -11.47 6.36 11.01
C ARG A 30 -10.05 6.65 10.50
N GLU A 31 -9.40 7.70 10.98
CA GLU A 31 -8.02 8.03 10.61
C GLU A 31 -7.05 6.94 11.06
N ARG A 32 -7.26 6.40 12.26
CA ARG A 32 -6.45 5.30 12.79
C ARG A 32 -6.63 4.03 11.98
N LEU A 33 -7.85 3.65 11.62
CA LEU A 33 -8.11 2.46 10.80
C LEU A 33 -7.49 2.61 9.41
N ALA A 34 -7.68 3.76 8.74
CA ALA A 34 -7.03 4.05 7.47
C ALA A 34 -5.50 3.94 7.57
N ALA A 35 -4.90 4.51 8.62
CA ALA A 35 -3.47 4.40 8.86
C ALA A 35 -3.01 2.95 9.08
N LYS A 36 -3.78 2.12 9.79
CA LYS A 36 -3.50 0.69 9.96
C LYS A 36 -3.54 -0.08 8.63
N MET A 37 -4.51 0.22 7.76
CA MET A 37 -4.61 -0.40 6.44
C MET A 37 -3.44 -0.01 5.53
N VAL A 38 -3.03 1.26 5.56
CA VAL A 38 -1.90 1.77 4.76
C VAL A 38 -0.55 1.40 5.36
N GLY A 39 -0.38 1.50 6.68
CA GLY A 39 0.88 1.41 7.43
C GLY A 39 1.50 2.77 7.77
N ARG A 40 0.82 3.86 7.39
CA ARG A 40 1.22 5.26 7.66
C ARG A 40 0.00 6.14 7.92
N TRP A 41 0.19 7.17 8.71
CA TRP A 41 -0.72 8.29 8.81
C TRP A 41 -0.74 9.11 7.52
N ARG A 42 -1.74 9.96 7.35
CA ARG A 42 -1.86 10.88 6.19
C ARG A 42 -0.67 11.85 6.05
N SER A 43 -0.07 12.25 7.16
CA SER A 43 1.18 13.03 7.19
C SER A 43 2.37 12.29 6.54
N GLY A 44 2.27 10.97 6.36
CA GLY A 44 3.37 10.11 5.93
C GLY A 44 4.14 9.49 7.09
N ALA A 45 3.81 9.82 8.35
CA ALA A 45 4.42 9.25 9.52
C ALA A 45 4.18 7.73 9.61
N PRO A 46 5.21 6.88 9.72
CA PRO A 46 5.04 5.43 9.81
C PRO A 46 4.49 5.04 11.18
N LEU A 47 3.49 4.17 11.21
CA LEU A 47 2.89 3.68 12.46
C LEU A 47 3.90 2.99 13.38
N THR A 48 4.93 2.37 12.83
CA THR A 48 5.99 1.72 13.61
C THR A 48 6.71 2.70 14.55
N LEU A 49 6.95 3.94 14.12
CA LEU A 49 7.60 4.98 14.92
C LEU A 49 6.62 5.88 15.65
N PHE A 50 5.46 6.12 15.06
CA PHE A 50 4.45 7.08 15.52
C PHE A 50 3.07 6.40 15.62
N PRO A 51 2.88 5.41 16.53
CA PRO A 51 1.65 4.63 16.59
C PRO A 51 0.41 5.47 16.94
N ASP A 52 0.59 6.55 17.69
CA ASP A 52 -0.48 7.41 18.21
C ASP A 52 -0.34 8.90 17.85
N ASP A 53 0.64 9.23 17.01
CA ASP A 53 0.92 10.61 16.60
C ASP A 53 0.69 10.76 15.07
N PRO A 54 -0.51 11.23 14.67
CA PRO A 54 -0.84 11.43 13.26
C PRO A 54 -0.03 12.54 12.58
N ASP A 55 0.53 13.48 13.36
CA ASP A 55 1.33 14.60 12.87
C ASP A 55 2.84 14.32 12.90
N GLY A 56 3.23 13.10 13.24
CA GLY A 56 4.61 12.65 13.24
C GLY A 56 5.32 12.85 11.90
N ALA A 57 6.63 12.87 11.93
CA ALA A 57 7.44 13.11 10.73
C ALA A 57 7.41 11.93 9.74
N ALA A 58 7.34 12.22 8.45
CA ALA A 58 7.51 11.23 7.39
C ALA A 58 8.96 10.72 7.38
N ARG A 59 9.17 9.47 7.82
CA ARG A 59 10.49 8.83 7.93
C ARG A 59 10.49 7.47 7.26
N ASP A 60 11.68 7.00 6.84
CA ASP A 60 11.89 5.68 6.25
C ASP A 60 12.97 4.83 6.97
N ASP A 61 13.56 5.36 8.03
CA ASP A 61 14.62 4.74 8.82
C ASP A 61 14.06 3.95 10.00
N PHE A 62 13.26 2.92 9.70
CA PHE A 62 12.69 2.02 10.70
C PHE A 62 12.74 0.56 10.23
N GLY A 63 12.75 -0.35 11.19
CA GLY A 63 12.55 -1.78 11.01
C GLY A 63 11.28 -2.25 11.70
N TYR A 64 10.82 -3.45 11.39
CA TYR A 64 9.67 -4.06 12.07
C TYR A 64 10.10 -5.01 13.19
N GLU A 65 11.19 -5.77 12.97
CA GLU A 65 11.61 -6.81 13.92
C GLU A 65 11.96 -6.24 15.29
N GLU A 66 12.68 -5.13 15.34
CA GLU A 66 13.06 -4.49 16.59
C GLU A 66 11.95 -3.63 17.21
N GLN A 67 11.14 -2.97 16.37
CA GLN A 67 10.25 -1.90 16.80
C GLN A 67 8.78 -2.30 16.88
N ASP A 68 8.39 -3.37 16.17
CA ASP A 68 7.01 -3.81 16.03
C ASP A 68 6.93 -5.27 15.57
N ALA A 69 7.65 -6.18 16.25
CA ALA A 69 7.73 -7.59 15.88
C ALA A 69 6.36 -8.28 15.88
N ASP A 70 5.48 -7.88 16.76
CA ASP A 70 4.12 -8.42 16.94
C ASP A 70 3.07 -7.76 16.02
N GLY A 71 3.42 -6.68 15.31
CA GLY A 71 2.52 -5.99 14.37
C GLY A 71 1.41 -5.19 15.03
N THR A 72 1.50 -4.90 16.32
CA THR A 72 0.49 -4.14 17.05
C THR A 72 0.43 -2.68 16.61
N ARG A 73 1.55 -2.11 16.17
CA ARG A 73 1.61 -0.75 15.63
C ARG A 73 1.23 -0.71 14.15
N CYS A 74 1.99 -1.41 13.30
CA CYS A 74 1.76 -1.56 11.87
C CYS A 74 1.39 -3.02 11.57
N PRO A 75 0.12 -3.35 11.32
CA PRO A 75 -0.33 -4.72 11.13
C PRO A 75 0.45 -5.47 10.06
N PHE A 76 0.61 -6.79 10.21
CA PHE A 76 1.23 -7.63 9.19
C PHE A 76 0.52 -7.53 7.83
N SER A 77 -0.81 -7.35 7.84
CA SER A 77 -1.65 -7.20 6.65
C SER A 77 -1.58 -5.81 6.02
N SER A 78 -1.01 -4.78 6.67
CA SER A 78 -0.95 -3.43 6.10
C SER A 78 -0.19 -3.39 4.78
N HIS A 79 -0.65 -2.55 3.85
CA HIS A 79 -0.05 -2.40 2.52
C HIS A 79 1.45 -2.12 2.55
N LEU A 80 1.90 -1.22 3.44
CA LEU A 80 3.31 -0.86 3.56
C LEU A 80 4.17 -2.04 3.99
N ARG A 81 3.73 -2.80 5.01
CA ARG A 81 4.48 -3.93 5.55
C ARG A 81 4.53 -5.09 4.57
N ARG A 82 3.45 -5.34 3.83
CA ARG A 82 3.42 -6.34 2.74
C ARG A 82 4.31 -5.95 1.57
N SER A 83 4.19 -4.70 1.10
CA SER A 83 4.95 -4.25 -0.08
C SER A 83 6.46 -4.12 0.17
N ASN A 84 6.89 -4.02 1.43
CA ASN A 84 8.28 -3.98 1.84
C ASN A 84 8.45 -4.50 3.29
N PRO A 85 8.57 -5.81 3.51
CA PRO A 85 8.69 -6.40 4.85
C PRO A 85 9.96 -6.03 5.63
N ARG A 86 10.90 -5.36 4.98
CA ARG A 86 12.17 -4.87 5.59
C ARG A 86 12.96 -6.00 6.26
N ASP A 87 13.05 -5.95 7.58
CA ASP A 87 13.83 -6.83 8.46
C ASP A 87 13.00 -7.94 9.13
N SER A 88 11.68 -8.07 8.78
CA SER A 88 10.75 -8.94 9.49
C SER A 88 10.43 -10.28 8.80
N LEU A 89 11.18 -10.68 7.77
CA LEU A 89 11.08 -12.02 7.20
C LEU A 89 11.88 -13.02 8.02
N GLU A 90 11.59 -14.32 7.85
CA GLU A 90 12.33 -15.41 8.47
C GLU A 90 13.84 -15.34 8.20
N GLY A 91 14.63 -15.83 9.16
CA GLY A 91 16.10 -15.85 9.08
C GLY A 91 16.80 -14.69 9.77
N GLY A 92 16.06 -13.83 10.47
CA GLY A 92 16.56 -12.70 11.25
C GLY A 92 16.75 -11.42 10.44
N PRO A 93 16.94 -10.27 11.13
CA PRO A 93 16.87 -8.93 10.51
C PRO A 93 17.87 -8.70 9.38
N GLU A 94 19.09 -9.17 9.54
CA GLU A 94 20.15 -9.00 8.52
C GLU A 94 19.82 -9.78 7.24
N GLN A 95 19.41 -11.05 7.37
CA GLN A 95 19.06 -11.89 6.23
C GLN A 95 17.78 -11.38 5.55
N SER A 96 16.76 -11.03 6.33
CA SER A 96 15.53 -10.42 5.84
C SER A 96 15.81 -9.16 5.01
N THR A 97 16.63 -8.25 5.53
CA THR A 97 17.01 -7.02 4.82
C THR A 97 17.73 -7.30 3.50
N LYS A 98 18.61 -8.30 3.46
CA LYS A 98 19.28 -8.72 2.21
C LYS A 98 18.28 -9.25 1.18
N VAL A 99 17.28 -10.01 1.62
CA VAL A 99 16.21 -10.53 0.75
C VAL A 99 15.34 -9.40 0.25
N THR A 100 14.76 -8.61 1.15
CA THR A 100 13.80 -7.54 0.81
C THR A 100 14.41 -6.47 -0.10
N ASN A 101 15.68 -6.12 0.08
CA ASN A 101 16.38 -5.17 -0.77
C ASN A 101 16.46 -5.59 -2.25
N ARG A 102 16.40 -6.91 -2.56
CA ARG A 102 16.39 -7.41 -3.93
C ARG A 102 15.05 -7.23 -4.63
N HIS A 103 13.98 -7.02 -3.86
CA HIS A 103 12.60 -6.87 -4.35
C HIS A 103 12.11 -5.42 -4.31
N ARG A 104 12.93 -4.47 -3.85
CA ARG A 104 12.53 -3.05 -3.74
C ARG A 104 12.23 -2.43 -5.10
N LEU A 105 11.16 -1.64 -5.13
CA LEU A 105 10.68 -0.91 -6.31
C LEU A 105 11.07 0.57 -6.19
N LEU A 106 11.58 1.16 -7.27
CA LEU A 106 11.71 2.61 -7.37
C LEU A 106 10.43 3.20 -7.97
N ARG A 107 9.52 3.66 -7.12
CA ARG A 107 8.20 4.17 -7.53
C ARG A 107 8.26 5.66 -7.89
N ARG A 108 7.52 6.03 -8.95
CA ARG A 108 7.37 7.40 -9.45
C ARG A 108 5.94 7.63 -9.95
N GLY A 109 4.95 7.22 -9.14
CA GLY A 109 3.53 7.40 -9.48
C GLY A 109 3.09 8.86 -9.49
N ARG A 110 1.98 9.11 -10.18
CA ARG A 110 1.32 10.42 -10.25
C ARG A 110 -0.19 10.23 -10.11
N PRO A 111 -0.87 10.96 -9.24
CA PRO A 111 -2.33 10.96 -9.21
C PRO A 111 -2.90 11.52 -10.51
N TYR A 112 -4.12 11.11 -10.86
CA TYR A 112 -4.92 11.71 -11.92
C TYR A 112 -6.37 11.90 -11.43
N GLY A 113 -7.12 12.77 -12.10
CA GLY A 113 -8.44 13.22 -11.71
C GLY A 113 -8.39 14.31 -10.62
N PRO A 114 -9.49 15.05 -10.43
CA PRO A 114 -9.59 16.06 -9.38
C PRO A 114 -9.65 15.41 -8.00
N PRO A 115 -9.14 16.05 -6.93
CA PRO A 115 -9.39 15.60 -5.57
C PRO A 115 -10.87 15.73 -5.22
N LEU A 116 -11.39 14.86 -4.34
CA LEU A 116 -12.75 14.99 -3.81
C LEU A 116 -12.90 16.14 -2.81
N SER A 117 -11.82 16.48 -2.11
CA SER A 117 -11.71 17.62 -1.21
C SER A 117 -10.33 18.24 -1.36
N GLU A 118 -10.27 19.54 -1.56
CA GLU A 118 -9.01 20.30 -1.63
C GLU A 118 -8.28 20.33 -0.28
N ALA A 119 -9.04 20.32 0.82
CA ALA A 119 -8.52 20.27 2.18
C ALA A 119 -8.22 18.86 2.68
N PHE A 120 -8.51 17.83 1.87
CA PHE A 120 -8.48 16.41 2.29
C PHE A 120 -9.38 16.14 3.51
N ASP A 121 -10.50 16.85 3.61
CA ASP A 121 -11.50 16.64 4.64
C ASP A 121 -12.35 15.42 4.31
N VAL A 122 -12.47 14.49 5.29
CA VAL A 122 -13.16 13.21 5.05
C VAL A 122 -14.68 13.42 4.95
N ASP A 123 -15.25 14.34 5.71
CA ASP A 123 -16.70 14.59 5.66
C ASP A 123 -17.07 15.24 4.32
N GLU A 124 -16.27 16.17 3.80
CA GLU A 124 -16.42 16.68 2.43
C GLU A 124 -16.32 15.57 1.39
N MET A 125 -15.38 14.61 1.55
CA MET A 125 -15.24 13.48 0.62
C MET A 125 -16.45 12.54 0.65
N LEU A 126 -17.04 12.32 1.82
CA LEU A 126 -18.22 11.47 1.99
C LEU A 126 -19.48 12.10 1.40
N ASP A 127 -19.62 13.42 1.49
CA ASP A 127 -20.76 14.19 1.00
C ASP A 127 -20.64 14.57 -0.48
N ALA A 128 -19.48 14.32 -1.12
CA ALA A 128 -19.25 14.69 -2.50
C ALA A 128 -20.19 13.95 -3.46
N ASP A 129 -20.90 14.71 -4.30
CA ASP A 129 -21.70 14.21 -5.42
C ASP A 129 -20.85 14.32 -6.72
N ASP A 130 -19.81 13.47 -6.83
CA ASP A 130 -18.84 13.51 -7.91
C ASP A 130 -18.39 12.09 -8.29
N ASP A 131 -18.83 11.63 -9.44
CA ASP A 131 -18.48 10.35 -10.06
C ASP A 131 -17.27 10.41 -11.01
N THR A 132 -16.56 11.54 -11.03
CA THR A 132 -15.38 11.73 -11.88
C THR A 132 -14.30 10.70 -11.56
N GLU A 133 -13.81 10.02 -12.59
CA GLU A 133 -12.77 9.01 -12.42
C GLU A 133 -11.47 9.64 -11.90
N ARG A 134 -10.92 9.02 -10.85
CA ARG A 134 -9.65 9.42 -10.22
C ARG A 134 -8.83 8.20 -9.86
N GLY A 135 -7.54 8.43 -9.67
CA GLY A 135 -6.66 7.32 -9.31
C GLY A 135 -5.17 7.63 -9.42
N LEU A 136 -4.40 6.61 -9.71
CA LEU A 136 -2.95 6.68 -9.74
C LEU A 136 -2.39 6.11 -11.04
N HIS A 137 -1.60 6.89 -11.75
CA HIS A 137 -0.64 6.37 -12.72
C HIS A 137 0.55 5.80 -11.94
N PHE A 138 0.49 4.50 -11.67
CA PHE A 138 1.57 3.81 -10.97
C PHE A 138 2.73 3.55 -11.93
N VAL A 139 3.88 4.12 -11.62
CA VAL A 139 5.14 3.90 -12.37
C VAL A 139 6.16 3.33 -11.43
N CYS A 140 6.79 2.22 -11.80
CA CYS A 140 7.96 1.73 -11.09
C CYS A 140 9.08 1.33 -12.04
N LEU A 141 10.30 1.64 -11.62
CA LEU A 141 11.53 1.26 -12.30
C LEU A 141 12.09 0.01 -11.60
N CYS A 142 12.35 -1.02 -12.39
CA CYS A 142 12.86 -2.31 -11.94
C CYS A 142 14.08 -2.67 -12.77
N ALA A 143 15.10 -3.22 -12.15
CA ALA A 143 16.22 -3.85 -12.86
C ALA A 143 15.82 -5.23 -13.40
N ASP A 144 14.87 -5.89 -12.72
CA ASP A 144 14.31 -7.18 -13.06
C ASP A 144 12.82 -7.19 -12.67
N ILE A 145 11.94 -7.22 -13.67
CA ILE A 145 10.49 -7.11 -13.45
C ILE A 145 9.96 -8.30 -12.66
N ALA A 146 10.39 -9.51 -13.01
CA ALA A 146 9.90 -10.74 -12.37
C ALA A 146 10.30 -10.78 -10.90
N ARG A 147 11.58 -10.51 -10.60
CA ARG A 147 12.09 -10.54 -9.24
C ARG A 147 11.56 -9.40 -8.37
N GLN A 148 11.30 -8.23 -8.93
CA GLN A 148 10.90 -7.05 -8.16
C GLN A 148 9.39 -6.86 -8.18
N PHE A 149 8.82 -6.46 -9.32
CA PHE A 149 7.40 -6.11 -9.39
C PHE A 149 6.47 -7.33 -9.28
N GLU A 150 6.67 -8.34 -10.10
CA GLU A 150 5.79 -9.52 -10.13
C GLU A 150 5.88 -10.31 -8.83
N PHE A 151 7.09 -10.50 -8.32
CA PHE A 151 7.30 -11.16 -7.03
C PHE A 151 6.57 -10.43 -5.89
N THR A 152 6.73 -9.11 -5.77
CA THR A 152 6.08 -8.32 -4.73
C THR A 152 4.55 -8.40 -4.85
N GLN A 153 4.02 -8.32 -6.07
CA GLN A 153 2.59 -8.42 -6.32
C GLN A 153 2.05 -9.80 -5.93
N GLN A 154 2.66 -10.88 -6.43
CA GLN A 154 2.13 -12.24 -6.30
C GLN A 154 2.45 -12.87 -4.94
N THR A 155 3.67 -12.67 -4.43
CA THR A 155 4.16 -13.38 -3.25
C THR A 155 3.84 -12.66 -1.95
N TRP A 156 3.78 -11.33 -1.96
CA TRP A 156 3.54 -10.56 -0.76
C TRP A 156 2.15 -9.91 -0.72
N ILE A 157 1.77 -9.19 -1.76
CA ILE A 157 0.50 -8.42 -1.77
C ILE A 157 -0.71 -9.37 -1.88
N GLU A 158 -0.70 -10.30 -2.83
CA GLU A 158 -1.82 -11.24 -3.06
C GLU A 158 -1.83 -12.43 -2.10
N ASN A 159 -0.80 -12.62 -1.30
CA ASN A 159 -0.70 -13.76 -0.40
C ASN A 159 -1.55 -13.57 0.86
N GLN A 160 -2.70 -14.20 0.91
CA GLN A 160 -3.62 -14.16 2.08
C GLN A 160 -3.04 -14.77 3.36
N LYS A 161 -1.93 -15.54 3.24
CA LYS A 161 -1.24 -16.19 4.37
C LYS A 161 0.08 -15.52 4.72
N PHE A 162 0.28 -14.28 4.28
CA PHE A 162 1.50 -13.52 4.56
C PHE A 162 1.74 -13.41 6.08
N SER A 163 2.97 -13.71 6.53
CA SER A 163 3.35 -13.63 7.96
C SER A 163 2.42 -14.38 8.93
N GLY A 164 1.89 -15.54 8.53
CA GLY A 164 1.01 -16.34 9.37
C GLY A 164 -0.43 -15.87 9.46
N LEU A 165 -0.81 -14.90 8.65
CA LEU A 165 -2.21 -14.49 8.47
C LEU A 165 -3.03 -15.58 7.78
N TYR A 166 -4.36 -15.44 7.81
CA TYR A 166 -5.28 -16.34 7.14
C TYR A 166 -6.47 -15.54 6.63
N ASP A 167 -6.75 -15.63 5.33
CA ASP A 167 -7.80 -14.89 4.62
C ASP A 167 -7.68 -13.36 4.70
N ASP A 168 -6.46 -12.88 4.86
CA ASP A 168 -6.12 -11.46 4.93
C ASP A 168 -5.29 -11.05 3.69
N PRO A 169 -5.89 -10.61 2.59
CA PRO A 169 -5.16 -9.99 1.47
C PRO A 169 -4.65 -8.60 1.85
N ASP A 170 -3.88 -8.00 0.95
CA ASP A 170 -3.53 -6.58 1.07
C ASP A 170 -4.81 -5.72 1.04
N PRO A 171 -5.04 -4.83 2.03
CA PRO A 171 -6.31 -4.11 2.16
C PRO A 171 -6.56 -3.06 1.07
N LEU A 172 -5.56 -2.69 0.28
CA LEU A 172 -5.67 -1.71 -0.79
C LEU A 172 -5.55 -2.32 -2.18
N MET A 173 -4.65 -3.27 -2.36
CA MET A 173 -4.28 -3.83 -3.68
C MET A 173 -4.60 -5.31 -3.81
N GLY A 174 -4.94 -5.99 -2.71
CA GLY A 174 -5.34 -7.38 -2.73
C GLY A 174 -6.68 -7.59 -3.42
N SER A 175 -6.95 -8.82 -3.80
CA SER A 175 -8.22 -9.21 -4.42
C SER A 175 -9.06 -9.93 -3.39
N PRO A 176 -10.05 -9.27 -2.76
CA PRO A 176 -11.05 -9.98 -1.96
C PRO A 176 -11.68 -11.07 -2.79
N GLN A 177 -11.68 -12.32 -2.29
CA GLN A 177 -12.20 -13.46 -3.05
C GLN A 177 -13.63 -13.81 -2.67
N ASP A 178 -14.04 -13.45 -1.44
CA ASP A 178 -15.36 -13.72 -0.89
C ASP A 178 -15.74 -12.70 0.21
N GLU A 179 -16.93 -12.85 0.77
CA GLU A 179 -17.45 -12.01 1.85
C GLU A 179 -16.71 -12.20 3.19
N ASP A 180 -15.95 -13.30 3.33
CA ASP A 180 -15.20 -13.63 4.55
C ASP A 180 -13.79 -12.98 4.59
N THR A 181 -13.42 -12.23 3.55
CA THR A 181 -12.13 -11.54 3.49
C THR A 181 -11.97 -10.55 4.63
N THR A 182 -10.87 -10.67 5.37
CA THR A 182 -10.61 -9.91 6.60
C THR A 182 -9.37 -9.03 6.52
N PHE A 183 -9.31 -8.05 7.42
CA PHE A 183 -8.12 -7.30 7.76
C PHE A 183 -7.87 -7.44 9.25
N THR A 184 -6.81 -8.16 9.62
CA THR A 184 -6.48 -8.45 11.02
C THR A 184 -5.53 -7.40 11.58
N ILE A 185 -5.91 -6.82 12.70
CA ILE A 185 -5.09 -5.90 13.49
C ILE A 185 -4.67 -6.64 14.78
N PRO A 186 -3.38 -7.00 14.94
CA PRO A 186 -2.89 -7.54 16.20
C PRO A 186 -3.16 -6.58 17.36
N ASP A 187 -3.64 -7.10 18.48
CA ASP A 187 -3.93 -6.35 19.71
C ASP A 187 -3.85 -7.29 20.92
N ASP A 188 -3.67 -6.75 22.11
CA ASP A 188 -3.59 -7.50 23.37
C ASP A 188 -4.81 -7.17 24.26
N PRO A 189 -5.52 -8.15 24.79
CA PRO A 189 -5.28 -9.61 24.72
C PRO A 189 -5.86 -10.29 23.47
N VAL A 190 -6.66 -9.61 22.65
CA VAL A 190 -7.37 -10.21 21.52
C VAL A 190 -7.23 -9.32 20.28
N ARG A 191 -6.77 -9.93 19.19
CA ARG A 191 -6.72 -9.27 17.87
C ARG A 191 -8.10 -8.76 17.46
N ARG A 192 -8.13 -7.63 16.73
CA ARG A 192 -9.34 -7.10 16.10
C ARG A 192 -9.39 -7.53 14.65
N ARG A 193 -10.59 -7.73 14.13
CA ARG A 193 -10.81 -8.05 12.71
C ARG A 193 -11.82 -7.09 12.11
N VAL A 194 -11.43 -6.51 11.00
CA VAL A 194 -12.35 -5.83 10.08
C VAL A 194 -12.75 -6.85 9.03
N THR A 195 -14.04 -7.04 8.84
CA THR A 195 -14.64 -8.01 7.90
C THR A 195 -15.21 -7.32 6.67
N ASN A 196 -15.66 -8.08 5.69
CA ASN A 196 -16.29 -7.56 4.46
C ASN A 196 -15.38 -6.58 3.69
N MET A 197 -14.10 -6.90 3.63
CA MET A 197 -13.14 -6.06 2.90
C MET A 197 -13.56 -5.88 1.44
N GLN A 198 -13.60 -4.64 0.99
CA GLN A 198 -14.00 -4.27 -0.36
C GLN A 198 -12.77 -3.97 -1.23
N ARG A 199 -12.98 -3.96 -2.54
CA ARG A 199 -11.95 -3.52 -3.49
C ARG A 199 -12.09 -2.02 -3.74
N PHE A 200 -11.09 -1.25 -3.36
CA PHE A 200 -11.05 0.21 -3.55
C PHE A 200 -10.16 0.63 -4.73
N VAL A 201 -9.33 -0.28 -5.23
CA VAL A 201 -8.40 0.00 -6.33
C VAL A 201 -8.59 -1.02 -7.44
N GLU A 202 -8.81 -0.53 -8.66
CA GLU A 202 -8.99 -1.36 -9.85
C GLU A 202 -7.91 -1.06 -10.89
N VAL A 203 -7.33 -2.12 -11.46
CA VAL A 203 -6.37 -1.99 -12.55
C VAL A 203 -7.13 -1.78 -13.87
N ARG A 204 -7.07 -0.58 -14.43
CA ARG A 204 -7.66 -0.24 -15.73
C ARG A 204 -6.82 -0.70 -16.91
N GLY A 205 -5.52 -0.79 -16.70
CA GLY A 205 -4.58 -1.27 -17.71
C GLY A 205 -3.13 -1.05 -17.29
N GLY A 206 -2.22 -1.57 -18.08
CA GLY A 206 -0.79 -1.39 -17.83
C GLY A 206 0.09 -2.07 -18.86
N ALA A 207 1.38 -1.77 -18.84
CA ALA A 207 2.36 -2.36 -19.72
C ALA A 207 3.76 -2.37 -19.09
N TYR A 208 4.59 -3.28 -19.58
CA TYR A 208 6.03 -3.28 -19.35
C TYR A 208 6.72 -2.53 -20.47
N PHE A 209 7.66 -1.66 -20.13
CA PHE A 209 8.44 -0.89 -21.06
C PHE A 209 9.93 -1.09 -20.79
N PHE A 210 10.69 -1.21 -21.85
CA PHE A 210 12.13 -1.11 -21.77
C PHE A 210 12.52 0.36 -21.59
N MET A 211 13.38 0.65 -20.61
CA MET A 211 13.94 1.98 -20.42
C MET A 211 15.39 1.98 -20.92
N PRO A 212 15.64 2.52 -22.13
CA PRO A 212 16.98 2.52 -22.72
C PRO A 212 17.93 3.43 -21.95
N SER A 213 19.20 3.05 -21.89
CA SER A 213 20.25 3.91 -21.36
C SER A 213 20.49 5.14 -22.26
N ARG A 214 21.12 6.18 -21.71
CA ARG A 214 21.45 7.38 -22.51
C ARG A 214 22.28 7.07 -23.79
N PRO A 215 23.29 6.17 -23.77
CA PRO A 215 23.98 5.71 -24.98
C PRO A 215 23.05 5.02 -25.97
N ALA A 216 22.12 4.16 -25.51
CA ALA A 216 21.17 3.49 -26.37
C ALA A 216 20.20 4.48 -27.03
N LEU A 217 19.71 5.49 -26.30
CA LEU A 217 18.88 6.57 -26.88
C LEU A 217 19.62 7.34 -27.97
N ARG A 218 20.92 7.66 -27.77
CA ARG A 218 21.74 8.31 -28.80
C ARG A 218 21.93 7.44 -30.02
N PHE A 219 22.11 6.14 -29.84
CA PHE A 219 22.23 5.19 -30.95
C PHE A 219 20.94 5.12 -31.76
N LEU A 220 19.80 4.93 -31.09
CA LEU A 220 18.47 4.88 -31.73
C LEU A 220 18.14 6.18 -32.47
N GLY A 221 18.45 7.33 -31.89
CA GLY A 221 18.23 8.64 -32.54
C GLY A 221 19.07 8.85 -33.80
N ARG A 222 20.30 8.32 -33.85
CA ARG A 222 21.14 8.35 -35.04
C ARG A 222 20.64 7.39 -36.13
N ALA A 223 20.23 6.18 -35.73
CA ALA A 223 19.68 5.20 -36.67
C ALA A 223 18.38 5.67 -37.33
N ALA A 224 17.51 6.39 -36.58
CA ALA A 224 16.29 6.96 -37.13
C ALA A 224 16.49 8.15 -38.11
N LEU A 225 17.67 8.79 -38.10
CA LEU A 225 18.00 9.90 -38.99
C LEU A 225 18.73 9.45 -40.27
N SER A 226 19.11 8.17 -40.35
CA SER A 226 19.87 7.58 -41.48
C SER A 226 19.02 6.66 -42.39
N GLY A 227 17.73 6.59 -42.19
CA GLY A 227 16.72 5.91 -43.01
C GLY A 227 15.68 6.88 -43.51
#